data_6af8d749a8c81a4681028fcdc9070796
#
_entry.id   6af8d749a8c81a4681028fcdc9070796
#
_cell.length_a   1.000
_cell.length_b   1.000
_cell.length_c   1.000
_cell.angle_alpha   90.00
_cell.angle_beta   90.00
_cell.angle_gamma   90.00
#
_symmetry.space_group_name_H-M   'P 1'
#
loop_
_entity.id
_entity.type
_entity.pdbx_description
1 polymer ?
#
loop_
_entity_poly.entity_id
_entity_poly.type
_entity_poly.pdbx_seq_one_letter_code
_entity_poly.pdbx_strand_id
1 'polypeptide(L)'
;MDELNIDYYFEDLTACPCAKFLPNEFYPWDILRYKNDVFNFQTSIIQGFVEESAIIKGVVHIGEGSFIDDNATIQGPVYIGINCIIRSDALIRPYSVIGDFVVIGHNTEVKNSIIFNDAKLASHAVVNDSIIGKGARIGSGMITDNRRFDQKDVIIHIKDTQFTTEYDKFGLIAGDYIRIGSNCSTLPGTVIGKYTWFYSNMLIYNFYPKEKFVKFKQNIEMVEKEPYIFNRDDKSGKR
;
A
#
# COMPACT_ATOMS: atom_id res chain seq x y z
N MET A 1 -23.22 -1.80 -13.24
CA MET A 1 -22.80 -1.39 -11.87
C MET A 1 -21.62 -0.47 -12.02
N ASP A 2 -21.75 0.81 -11.66
CA ASP A 2 -20.65 1.80 -11.81
C ASP A 2 -19.39 1.38 -11.06
N GLU A 3 -19.54 0.65 -9.97
CA GLU A 3 -18.46 0.18 -9.09
C GLU A 3 -17.58 -0.91 -9.73
N LEU A 4 -17.94 -1.44 -10.88
CA LEU A 4 -17.09 -2.33 -11.68
C LEU A 4 -16.31 -1.57 -12.74
N ASN A 5 -16.66 -0.31 -12.96
CA ASN A 5 -15.94 0.54 -13.90
C ASN A 5 -14.64 1.05 -13.28
N ILE A 6 -13.57 1.00 -14.03
CA ILE A 6 -12.25 1.47 -13.61
C ILE A 6 -12.25 2.95 -13.19
N ASP A 7 -13.03 3.78 -13.86
CA ASP A 7 -13.16 5.22 -13.59
C ASP A 7 -13.79 5.53 -12.21
N TYR A 8 -14.40 4.53 -11.58
CA TYR A 8 -14.89 4.67 -10.21
C TYR A 8 -13.76 4.82 -9.19
N TYR A 9 -12.61 4.27 -9.52
CA TYR A 9 -11.42 4.22 -8.67
C TYR A 9 -10.33 5.17 -9.15
N PHE A 10 -10.08 5.22 -10.44
CA PHE A 10 -8.95 5.93 -11.04
C PHE A 10 -9.43 6.90 -12.12
N GLU A 11 -9.06 8.18 -11.99
CA GLU A 11 -9.47 9.23 -12.94
C GLU A 11 -8.65 9.23 -14.22
N ASP A 12 -7.39 8.86 -14.08
CA ASP A 12 -6.42 8.88 -15.17
C ASP A 12 -5.51 7.66 -15.07
N LEU A 13 -5.80 6.66 -15.87
CA LEU A 13 -4.98 5.44 -15.91
C LEU A 13 -3.58 5.68 -16.44
N THR A 14 -3.28 6.80 -17.11
CA THR A 14 -1.91 7.10 -17.54
C THR A 14 -0.96 7.28 -16.35
N ALA A 15 -1.51 7.57 -15.15
CA ALA A 15 -0.76 7.58 -13.90
C ALA A 15 -0.38 6.18 -13.37
N CYS A 16 -0.88 5.12 -14.00
CA CYS A 16 -0.51 3.74 -13.73
C CYS A 16 0.67 3.34 -14.61
N PRO A 17 1.81 2.90 -14.06
CA PRO A 17 2.94 2.44 -14.88
C PRO A 17 2.60 1.28 -15.82
N CYS A 18 1.52 0.55 -15.53
CA CYS A 18 1.04 -0.58 -16.33
C CYS A 18 0.03 -0.19 -17.42
N ALA A 19 -0.35 1.09 -17.52
CA ALA A 19 -1.48 1.55 -18.35
C ALA A 19 -1.43 1.03 -19.80
N LYS A 20 -0.26 1.05 -20.42
CA LYS A 20 -0.07 0.63 -21.82
C LYS A 20 -0.25 -0.87 -22.07
N PHE A 21 -0.33 -1.67 -21.02
CA PHE A 21 -0.49 -3.14 -21.11
C PHE A 21 -1.91 -3.58 -20.74
N LEU A 22 -2.79 -2.66 -20.33
CA LEU A 22 -4.16 -2.99 -19.94
C LEU A 22 -5.00 -3.27 -21.19
N PRO A 23 -5.84 -4.32 -21.20
CA PRO A 23 -6.78 -4.57 -22.26
C PRO A 23 -7.93 -3.57 -22.25
N ASN A 24 -8.83 -3.62 -23.23
CA ASN A 24 -9.98 -2.72 -23.31
C ASN A 24 -11.04 -3.02 -22.24
N GLU A 25 -11.14 -4.27 -21.80
CA GLU A 25 -12.12 -4.69 -20.80
C GLU A 25 -11.42 -5.51 -19.71
N PHE A 26 -11.55 -5.09 -18.47
CA PHE A 26 -10.99 -5.74 -17.29
C PHE A 26 -11.67 -5.22 -16.01
N TYR A 27 -11.61 -5.98 -14.94
CA TYR A 27 -12.02 -5.52 -13.62
C TYR A 27 -10.89 -4.72 -12.95
N PRO A 28 -11.20 -3.79 -12.05
CA PRO A 28 -10.18 -2.97 -11.36
C PRO A 28 -9.07 -3.78 -10.68
N TRP A 29 -9.36 -4.96 -10.19
CA TRP A 29 -8.37 -5.86 -9.57
C TRP A 29 -7.47 -6.60 -10.56
N ASP A 30 -7.88 -6.71 -11.81
CA ASP A 30 -7.05 -7.38 -12.84
C ASP A 30 -5.79 -6.58 -13.20
N ILE A 31 -5.72 -5.29 -12.88
CA ILE A 31 -4.51 -4.46 -13.08
C ILE A 31 -3.28 -5.15 -12.49
N LEU A 32 -3.43 -5.83 -11.34
CA LEU A 32 -2.32 -6.56 -10.71
C LEU A 32 -1.72 -7.66 -11.60
N ARG A 33 -2.48 -8.19 -12.55
CA ARG A 33 -2.08 -9.21 -13.52
C ARG A 33 -1.12 -8.66 -14.55
N TYR A 34 -1.37 -7.43 -15.01
CA TYR A 34 -0.65 -6.79 -16.10
C TYR A 34 0.65 -6.10 -15.68
N LYS A 35 0.95 -6.01 -14.38
CA LYS A 35 2.20 -5.42 -13.91
C LYS A 35 3.45 -6.18 -14.38
N ASN A 36 3.33 -7.48 -14.64
CA ASN A 36 4.46 -8.29 -15.05
C ASN A 36 5.03 -7.85 -16.41
N ASP A 37 4.22 -7.26 -17.27
CA ASP A 37 4.63 -6.74 -18.57
C ASP A 37 5.54 -5.50 -18.45
N VAL A 38 5.55 -4.85 -17.28
CA VAL A 38 6.47 -3.74 -16.97
C VAL A 38 7.91 -4.23 -16.83
N PHE A 39 8.12 -5.49 -16.43
CA PHE A 39 9.46 -6.06 -16.15
C PHE A 39 10.17 -6.61 -17.40
N ASN A 40 9.87 -6.09 -18.58
CA ASN A 40 10.49 -6.50 -19.84
C ASN A 40 11.90 -5.89 -20.02
N PHE A 41 12.74 -5.96 -18.97
CA PHE A 41 14.15 -5.55 -19.01
C PHE A 41 15.03 -6.67 -18.45
N GLN A 42 16.14 -6.95 -19.17
CA GLN A 42 17.04 -8.07 -18.85
C GLN A 42 18.18 -7.68 -17.89
N THR A 43 18.50 -6.40 -17.82
CA THR A 43 19.57 -5.84 -16.97
C THR A 43 19.03 -4.66 -16.19
N SER A 44 19.65 -4.39 -15.05
CA SER A 44 19.27 -3.22 -14.25
C SER A 44 19.52 -1.91 -14.97
N ILE A 45 18.58 -0.98 -14.86
CA ILE A 45 18.66 0.40 -15.36
C ILE A 45 18.55 1.30 -14.14
N ILE A 46 19.64 1.94 -13.74
CA ILE A 46 19.71 2.81 -12.56
C ILE A 46 20.12 4.20 -13.03
N GLN A 47 19.17 5.12 -13.08
CA GLN A 47 19.35 6.52 -13.46
C GLN A 47 19.16 7.47 -12.25
N GLY A 48 18.61 6.95 -11.17
CA GLY A 48 18.47 7.65 -9.89
C GLY A 48 19.73 7.58 -9.05
N PHE A 49 19.71 8.27 -7.93
CA PHE A 49 20.77 8.23 -6.91
C PHE A 49 20.48 7.11 -5.90
N VAL A 50 21.49 6.32 -5.60
CA VAL A 50 21.41 5.22 -4.63
C VAL A 50 22.50 5.41 -3.60
N GLU A 51 22.12 5.53 -2.31
CA GLU A 51 23.09 5.64 -1.21
C GLU A 51 23.97 4.39 -1.12
N GLU A 52 25.20 4.56 -0.68
CA GLU A 52 26.19 3.48 -0.65
C GLU A 52 25.78 2.31 0.25
N SER A 53 25.03 2.59 1.31
CA SER A 53 24.52 1.60 2.25
C SER A 53 23.24 0.88 1.77
N ALA A 54 22.60 1.36 0.69
CA ALA A 54 21.43 0.73 0.14
C ALA A 54 21.74 -0.60 -0.56
N ILE A 55 20.85 -1.56 -0.46
CA ILE A 55 21.05 -2.92 -0.98
C ILE A 55 20.17 -3.16 -2.20
N ILE A 56 20.78 -3.35 -3.36
CA ILE A 56 20.08 -3.73 -4.59
C ILE A 56 20.34 -5.22 -4.89
N LYS A 57 19.28 -6.02 -5.02
CA LYS A 57 19.34 -7.44 -5.38
C LYS A 57 18.46 -7.74 -6.57
N GLY A 58 18.99 -8.49 -7.54
CA GLY A 58 18.26 -8.84 -8.77
C GLY A 58 18.17 -7.68 -9.76
N VAL A 59 17.26 -7.77 -10.71
CA VAL A 59 17.15 -6.79 -11.80
C VAL A 59 16.15 -5.70 -11.42
N VAL A 60 16.55 -4.43 -11.53
CA VAL A 60 15.73 -3.28 -11.13
C VAL A 60 15.75 -2.18 -12.19
N HIS A 61 14.66 -1.44 -12.29
CA HIS A 61 14.61 -0.15 -12.97
C HIS A 61 14.43 0.95 -11.91
N ILE A 62 15.31 1.95 -11.89
CA ILE A 62 15.23 3.13 -11.03
C ILE A 62 15.36 4.35 -11.93
N GLY A 63 14.26 5.11 -12.09
CA GLY A 63 14.16 6.25 -12.99
C GLY A 63 14.95 7.46 -12.52
N GLU A 64 15.16 8.39 -13.46
CA GLU A 64 15.90 9.64 -13.26
C GLU A 64 15.32 10.47 -12.11
N GLY A 65 16.18 11.12 -11.32
CA GLY A 65 15.79 11.96 -10.18
C GLY A 65 15.28 11.19 -8.96
N SER A 66 15.16 9.85 -9.04
CA SER A 66 14.77 9.05 -7.89
C SER A 66 15.92 8.88 -6.91
N PHE A 67 15.58 8.85 -5.62
CA PHE A 67 16.52 8.77 -4.51
C PHE A 67 16.22 7.52 -3.65
N ILE A 68 17.23 6.65 -3.52
CA ILE A 68 17.18 5.47 -2.65
C ILE A 68 18.08 5.75 -1.45
N ASP A 69 17.46 5.88 -0.30
CA ASP A 69 18.08 6.33 0.95
C ASP A 69 18.83 5.21 1.67
N ASP A 70 19.55 5.55 2.73
CA ASP A 70 20.40 4.65 3.53
C ASP A 70 19.68 3.36 3.94
N ASN A 71 20.39 2.23 3.82
CA ASN A 71 19.93 0.89 4.22
C ASN A 71 18.63 0.42 3.53
N ALA A 72 18.04 1.17 2.61
CA ALA A 72 16.90 0.70 1.85
C ALA A 72 17.29 -0.56 1.06
N THR A 73 16.39 -1.54 1.01
CA THR A 73 16.61 -2.80 0.30
C THR A 73 15.63 -2.96 -0.85
N ILE A 74 16.14 -3.04 -2.08
CA ILE A 74 15.35 -3.25 -3.28
C ILE A 74 15.64 -4.64 -3.82
N GLN A 75 14.61 -5.49 -3.86
CA GLN A 75 14.71 -6.88 -4.33
C GLN A 75 13.96 -7.03 -5.66
N GLY A 76 14.66 -7.08 -6.76
CA GLY A 76 14.09 -7.20 -8.10
C GLY A 76 13.40 -8.57 -8.38
N PRO A 77 12.57 -8.65 -9.41
CA PRO A 77 12.29 -7.56 -10.35
C PRO A 77 11.44 -6.45 -9.73
N VAL A 78 11.91 -5.21 -9.83
CA VAL A 78 11.23 -4.00 -9.32
C VAL A 78 11.37 -2.88 -10.34
N TYR A 79 10.28 -2.15 -10.55
CA TYR A 79 10.26 -0.90 -11.30
C TYR A 79 9.97 0.27 -10.37
N ILE A 80 10.82 1.29 -10.43
CA ILE A 80 10.66 2.59 -9.76
C ILE A 80 10.75 3.66 -10.82
N GLY A 81 9.72 4.49 -10.92
CA GLY A 81 9.62 5.60 -11.87
C GLY A 81 10.60 6.74 -11.57
N ILE A 82 10.35 7.91 -12.12
CA ILE A 82 11.17 9.10 -11.96
C ILE A 82 10.81 9.90 -10.71
N ASN A 83 11.78 10.65 -10.17
CA ASN A 83 11.60 11.57 -9.02
C ASN A 83 10.95 10.92 -7.78
N CYS A 84 11.17 9.63 -7.56
CA CYS A 84 10.71 8.91 -6.39
C CYS A 84 11.66 9.09 -5.20
N ILE A 85 11.12 8.95 -3.98
CA ILE A 85 11.91 8.94 -2.76
C ILE A 85 11.61 7.65 -2.00
N ILE A 86 12.60 6.77 -1.92
CA ILE A 86 12.54 5.56 -1.12
C ILE A 86 13.38 5.82 0.14
N ARG A 87 12.72 5.99 1.28
CA ARG A 87 13.35 6.37 2.53
C ARG A 87 14.16 5.24 3.15
N SER A 88 15.00 5.61 4.12
CA SER A 88 15.88 4.69 4.84
C SER A 88 15.14 3.46 5.39
N ASP A 89 15.83 2.32 5.35
CA ASP A 89 15.34 1.02 5.82
C ASP A 89 14.07 0.50 5.14
N ALA A 90 13.58 1.15 4.07
CA ALA A 90 12.46 0.66 3.31
C ALA A 90 12.80 -0.66 2.58
N LEU A 91 11.83 -1.57 2.49
CA LEU A 91 11.97 -2.86 1.82
C LEU A 91 11.03 -2.95 0.62
N ILE A 92 11.57 -2.86 -0.58
CA ILE A 92 10.82 -3.05 -1.82
C ILE A 92 11.09 -4.45 -2.33
N ARG A 93 10.07 -5.29 -2.30
CA ARG A 93 10.13 -6.71 -2.65
C ARG A 93 9.73 -6.96 -4.10
N PRO A 94 10.04 -8.17 -4.63
CA PRO A 94 9.82 -8.49 -6.01
C PRO A 94 8.40 -8.23 -6.52
N TYR A 95 8.33 -7.94 -7.82
CA TYR A 95 7.10 -7.65 -8.55
C TYR A 95 6.37 -6.40 -8.08
N SER A 96 7.06 -5.45 -7.44
CA SER A 96 6.53 -4.13 -7.12
C SER A 96 6.79 -3.14 -8.26
N VAL A 97 5.74 -2.40 -8.63
CA VAL A 97 5.77 -1.36 -9.66
C VAL A 97 5.41 -0.05 -9.00
N ILE A 98 6.34 0.88 -8.97
CA ILE A 98 6.21 2.18 -8.34
C ILE A 98 6.25 3.24 -9.44
N GLY A 99 5.19 4.05 -9.53
CA GLY A 99 5.05 5.15 -10.48
C GLY A 99 5.97 6.32 -10.19
N ASP A 100 5.71 7.44 -10.84
CA ASP A 100 6.51 8.66 -10.72
C ASP A 100 6.12 9.47 -9.49
N PHE A 101 7.08 10.22 -8.93
CA PHE A 101 6.87 11.15 -7.80
C PHE A 101 6.33 10.48 -6.53
N VAL A 102 6.53 9.18 -6.39
CA VAL A 102 6.07 8.40 -5.22
C VAL A 102 7.05 8.56 -4.07
N VAL A 103 6.50 8.63 -2.85
CA VAL A 103 7.29 8.59 -1.62
C VAL A 103 6.97 7.32 -0.84
N ILE A 104 7.98 6.51 -0.59
CA ILE A 104 7.90 5.36 0.31
C ILE A 104 8.62 5.73 1.60
N GLY A 105 7.89 5.72 2.72
CA GLY A 105 8.37 6.14 4.03
C GLY A 105 9.40 5.19 4.65
N HIS A 106 10.07 5.67 5.69
CA HIS A 106 11.04 4.91 6.47
C HIS A 106 10.46 3.58 6.97
N ASN A 107 11.24 2.50 6.86
CA ASN A 107 10.86 1.15 7.32
C ASN A 107 9.50 0.68 6.78
N THR A 108 9.17 1.04 5.55
CA THR A 108 7.93 0.64 4.86
C THR A 108 8.22 -0.51 3.91
N GLU A 109 7.39 -1.54 3.97
CA GLU A 109 7.46 -2.68 3.05
C GLU A 109 6.44 -2.54 1.91
N VAL A 110 6.90 -2.75 0.68
CA VAL A 110 6.04 -2.89 -0.51
C VAL A 110 6.37 -4.19 -1.20
N LYS A 111 5.36 -5.05 -1.43
CA LYS A 111 5.53 -6.33 -2.11
C LYS A 111 4.44 -6.55 -3.15
N ASN A 112 4.84 -6.95 -4.36
CA ASN A 112 3.92 -7.43 -5.40
C ASN A 112 2.74 -6.46 -5.65
N SER A 113 2.98 -5.15 -5.55
CA SER A 113 1.96 -4.10 -5.57
C SER A 113 2.23 -3.09 -6.69
N ILE A 114 1.19 -2.37 -7.06
CA ILE A 114 1.27 -1.26 -8.00
C ILE A 114 0.93 0.01 -7.24
N ILE A 115 1.85 0.96 -7.26
CA ILE A 115 1.69 2.28 -6.66
C ILE A 115 1.68 3.30 -7.81
N PHE A 116 0.57 4.01 -7.99
CA PHE A 116 0.42 5.01 -9.03
C PHE A 116 1.19 6.28 -8.68
N ASN A 117 1.34 7.15 -9.66
CA ASN A 117 2.07 8.41 -9.53
C ASN A 117 1.58 9.27 -8.34
N ASP A 118 2.47 10.07 -7.77
CA ASP A 118 2.19 11.02 -6.68
C ASP A 118 1.71 10.40 -5.36
N ALA A 119 1.64 9.07 -5.24
CA ALA A 119 1.22 8.42 -4.00
C ALA A 119 2.28 8.55 -2.90
N LYS A 120 1.83 8.58 -1.64
CA LYS A 120 2.73 8.64 -0.47
C LYS A 120 2.34 7.59 0.56
N LEU A 121 3.24 6.68 0.83
CA LEU A 121 3.16 5.72 1.91
C LEU A 121 4.01 6.24 3.07
N ALA A 122 3.40 6.48 4.22
CA ALA A 122 4.12 6.96 5.39
C ALA A 122 4.94 5.83 6.04
N SER A 123 5.72 6.16 7.07
CA SER A 123 6.64 5.23 7.71
C SER A 123 5.95 4.02 8.36
N HIS A 124 6.65 2.89 8.41
CA HIS A 124 6.21 1.64 9.03
C HIS A 124 4.93 1.03 8.42
N ALA A 125 4.63 1.34 7.18
CA ALA A 125 3.51 0.74 6.48
C ALA A 125 3.91 -0.58 5.81
N VAL A 126 2.94 -1.50 5.65
CA VAL A 126 3.10 -2.75 4.90
C VAL A 126 2.04 -2.80 3.82
N VAL A 127 2.46 -2.75 2.56
CA VAL A 127 1.58 -2.76 1.39
C VAL A 127 1.90 -3.96 0.51
N ASN A 128 1.06 -4.99 0.61
CA ASN A 128 1.25 -6.26 -0.07
C ASN A 128 0.11 -6.55 -1.05
N ASP A 129 0.45 -7.03 -2.26
CA ASP A 129 -0.49 -7.53 -3.28
C ASP A 129 -1.66 -6.54 -3.50
N SER A 130 -1.34 -5.25 -3.64
CA SER A 130 -2.30 -4.15 -3.59
C SER A 130 -2.12 -3.18 -4.76
N ILE A 131 -3.17 -2.41 -5.03
CA ILE A 131 -3.19 -1.32 -6.02
C ILE A 131 -3.48 -0.03 -5.28
N ILE A 132 -2.55 0.92 -5.33
CA ILE A 132 -2.66 2.23 -4.68
C ILE A 132 -2.73 3.32 -5.75
N GLY A 133 -3.83 4.03 -5.80
CA GLY A 133 -4.13 5.05 -6.81
C GLY A 133 -3.29 6.31 -6.70
N LYS A 134 -3.41 7.15 -7.73
CA LYS A 134 -2.71 8.43 -7.86
C LYS A 134 -2.95 9.34 -6.66
N GLY A 135 -1.91 9.96 -6.18
CA GLY A 135 -2.00 10.94 -5.08
C GLY A 135 -2.58 10.39 -3.78
N ALA A 136 -2.75 9.08 -3.64
CA ALA A 136 -3.20 8.45 -2.40
C ALA A 136 -2.20 8.70 -1.25
N ARG A 137 -2.71 8.80 -0.02
CA ARG A 137 -1.88 8.91 1.18
C ARG A 137 -2.24 7.81 2.17
N ILE A 138 -1.26 6.98 2.44
CA ILE A 138 -1.34 5.88 3.39
C ILE A 138 -0.63 6.31 4.67
N GLY A 139 -1.34 6.29 5.81
CA GLY A 139 -0.81 6.71 7.11
C GLY A 139 0.22 5.75 7.68
N SER A 140 1.00 6.23 8.64
CA SER A 140 2.04 5.43 9.31
C SER A 140 1.44 4.21 10.01
N GLY A 141 2.15 3.08 9.97
CA GLY A 141 1.70 1.85 10.62
C GLY A 141 0.50 1.16 9.95
N MET A 142 0.13 1.56 8.73
CA MET A 142 -0.94 0.88 8.01
C MET A 142 -0.46 -0.48 7.49
N ILE A 143 -1.32 -1.51 7.62
CA ILE A 143 -1.03 -2.87 7.17
C ILE A 143 -2.13 -3.36 6.23
N THR A 144 -1.75 -3.89 5.07
CA THR A 144 -2.66 -4.58 4.17
C THR A 144 -2.57 -6.09 4.40
N ASP A 145 -3.61 -6.70 5.00
CA ASP A 145 -3.74 -8.14 4.97
C ASP A 145 -4.10 -8.60 3.57
N ASN A 146 -3.42 -9.60 3.06
CA ASN A 146 -3.51 -10.02 1.68
C ASN A 146 -3.94 -11.49 1.50
N ARG A 147 -4.11 -12.25 2.59
CA ARG A 147 -4.42 -13.68 2.53
C ARG A 147 -5.52 -14.07 3.49
N ARG A 148 -6.48 -14.85 3.01
CA ARG A 148 -7.53 -15.44 3.84
C ARG A 148 -6.98 -16.54 4.74
N PHE A 149 -7.59 -16.74 5.91
CA PHE A 149 -7.20 -17.80 6.84
C PHE A 149 -7.44 -19.21 6.26
N ASP A 150 -8.46 -19.37 5.42
CA ASP A 150 -8.76 -20.64 4.74
C ASP A 150 -7.90 -20.91 3.50
N GLN A 151 -7.00 -19.97 3.15
CA GLN A 151 -6.04 -20.02 2.04
C GLN A 151 -6.66 -20.17 0.64
N LYS A 152 -7.97 -19.91 0.50
CA LYS A 152 -8.68 -19.85 -0.78
C LYS A 152 -8.47 -18.51 -1.46
N ASP A 153 -8.91 -18.43 -2.71
CA ASP A 153 -8.90 -17.20 -3.47
C ASP A 153 -9.64 -16.08 -2.74
N VAL A 154 -9.07 -14.89 -2.83
CA VAL A 154 -9.67 -13.70 -2.22
C VAL A 154 -10.93 -13.31 -2.99
N ILE A 155 -11.99 -13.02 -2.26
CA ILE A 155 -13.27 -12.58 -2.78
C ILE A 155 -13.44 -11.09 -2.51
N ILE A 156 -13.78 -10.34 -3.53
CA ILE A 156 -14.19 -8.94 -3.43
C ILE A 156 -15.71 -8.86 -3.26
N HIS A 157 -16.14 -8.13 -2.24
CA HIS A 157 -17.55 -7.87 -1.97
C HIS A 157 -17.89 -6.44 -2.34
N ILE A 158 -18.78 -6.26 -3.33
CA ILE A 158 -19.31 -4.96 -3.73
C ILE A 158 -20.81 -5.01 -3.58
N LYS A 159 -21.35 -4.31 -2.58
CA LYS A 159 -22.77 -4.40 -2.19
C LYS A 159 -23.16 -5.87 -1.92
N ASP A 160 -24.18 -6.36 -2.58
CA ASP A 160 -24.72 -7.73 -2.41
C ASP A 160 -24.06 -8.75 -3.38
N THR A 161 -23.04 -8.34 -4.14
CA THR A 161 -22.40 -9.18 -5.15
C THR A 161 -20.98 -9.54 -4.74
N GLN A 162 -20.58 -10.76 -5.05
CA GLN A 162 -19.26 -11.31 -4.80
C GLN A 162 -18.52 -11.56 -6.12
N PHE A 163 -17.23 -11.22 -6.16
CA PHE A 163 -16.35 -11.45 -7.30
C PHE A 163 -15.11 -12.18 -6.83
N THR A 164 -14.75 -13.28 -7.48
CA THR A 164 -13.45 -13.91 -7.24
C THR A 164 -12.36 -13.12 -7.92
N THR A 165 -11.22 -12.94 -7.24
CA THR A 165 -10.03 -12.34 -7.84
C THR A 165 -9.20 -13.35 -8.61
N GLU A 166 -9.41 -14.66 -8.40
CA GLU A 166 -8.54 -15.74 -8.85
C GLU A 166 -7.09 -15.66 -8.30
N TYR A 167 -6.93 -14.95 -7.18
CA TYR A 167 -5.66 -14.84 -6.45
C TYR A 167 -5.82 -15.35 -5.03
N ASP A 168 -4.90 -16.20 -4.58
CA ASP A 168 -4.80 -16.62 -3.17
C ASP A 168 -4.28 -15.50 -2.25
N LYS A 169 -3.73 -14.43 -2.84
CA LYS A 169 -3.26 -13.23 -2.15
C LYS A 169 -3.68 -11.98 -2.90
N PHE A 170 -4.49 -11.18 -2.26
CA PHE A 170 -4.93 -9.88 -2.75
C PHE A 170 -5.27 -8.97 -1.56
N GLY A 171 -4.60 -7.83 -1.44
CA GLY A 171 -4.78 -6.91 -0.30
C GLY A 171 -5.88 -5.89 -0.56
N LEU A 172 -5.52 -4.78 -1.19
CA LEU A 172 -6.33 -3.56 -1.25
C LEU A 172 -6.37 -2.97 -2.66
N ILE A 173 -7.55 -2.50 -3.09
CA ILE A 173 -7.66 -1.44 -4.09
C ILE A 173 -7.96 -0.13 -3.36
N ALA A 174 -7.03 0.78 -3.43
CA ALA A 174 -7.17 2.15 -2.95
C ALA A 174 -7.29 3.09 -4.16
N GLY A 175 -8.45 3.68 -4.37
CA GLY A 175 -8.68 4.61 -5.47
C GLY A 175 -7.83 5.89 -5.36
N ASP A 176 -7.91 6.75 -6.38
CA ASP A 176 -7.18 8.00 -6.42
C ASP A 176 -7.54 8.93 -5.26
N TYR A 177 -6.54 9.65 -4.77
CA TYR A 177 -6.67 10.71 -3.75
C TYR A 177 -7.30 10.25 -2.44
N ILE A 178 -7.30 8.96 -2.14
CA ILE A 178 -7.74 8.48 -0.81
C ILE A 178 -6.80 8.99 0.28
N ARG A 179 -7.29 8.99 1.52
CA ARG A 179 -6.51 9.26 2.72
C ARG A 179 -6.84 8.20 3.76
N ILE A 180 -5.87 7.44 4.20
CA ILE A 180 -6.02 6.49 5.31
C ILE A 180 -5.18 7.01 6.46
N GLY A 181 -5.81 7.17 7.63
CA GLY A 181 -5.13 7.58 8.87
C GLY A 181 -4.12 6.54 9.36
N SER A 182 -3.34 6.90 10.36
CA SER A 182 -2.30 6.03 10.92
C SER A 182 -2.89 4.81 11.64
N ASN A 183 -2.11 3.72 11.72
CA ASN A 183 -2.45 2.48 12.42
C ASN A 183 -3.79 1.87 11.96
N CYS A 184 -4.10 1.97 10.68
CA CYS A 184 -5.21 1.25 10.08
C CYS A 184 -4.73 -0.10 9.56
N SER A 185 -5.65 -1.07 9.46
CA SER A 185 -5.42 -2.31 8.71
C SER A 185 -6.57 -2.59 7.76
N THR A 186 -6.27 -3.29 6.66
CA THR A 186 -7.30 -3.75 5.73
C THR A 186 -7.35 -5.26 5.70
N LEU A 187 -8.55 -5.84 5.56
CA LEU A 187 -8.70 -7.26 5.27
C LEU A 187 -8.53 -7.54 3.76
N PRO A 188 -8.19 -8.79 3.40
CA PRO A 188 -8.02 -9.19 2.00
C PRO A 188 -9.25 -8.88 1.14
N GLY A 189 -9.05 -8.32 -0.03
CA GLY A 189 -10.14 -7.97 -0.96
C GLY A 189 -10.86 -6.67 -0.63
N THR A 190 -10.27 -5.82 0.21
CA THR A 190 -10.81 -4.47 0.47
C THR A 190 -10.74 -3.60 -0.78
N VAL A 191 -11.82 -2.87 -1.06
CA VAL A 191 -11.92 -1.99 -2.24
C VAL A 191 -12.46 -0.63 -1.82
N ILE A 192 -11.73 0.43 -2.15
CA ILE A 192 -12.05 1.80 -1.75
C ILE A 192 -12.13 2.70 -2.99
N GLY A 193 -13.29 3.31 -3.21
CA GLY A 193 -13.50 4.28 -4.27
C GLY A 193 -12.68 5.57 -4.05
N LYS A 194 -12.36 6.28 -5.15
CA LYS A 194 -11.57 7.51 -5.12
C LYS A 194 -12.12 8.57 -4.15
N TYR A 195 -11.24 9.47 -3.64
CA TYR A 195 -11.58 10.57 -2.72
C TYR A 195 -12.19 10.13 -1.38
N THR A 196 -12.01 8.88 -0.96
CA THR A 196 -12.53 8.41 0.32
C THR A 196 -11.47 8.47 1.40
N TRP A 197 -11.81 9.01 2.56
CA TRP A 197 -10.91 9.28 3.67
C TRP A 197 -11.32 8.52 4.92
N PHE A 198 -10.35 8.07 5.69
CA PHE A 198 -10.53 7.29 6.91
C PHE A 198 -9.79 7.91 8.09
N TYR A 199 -10.41 7.89 9.26
CA TYR A 199 -9.71 8.18 10.51
C TYR A 199 -8.66 7.11 10.81
N SER A 200 -7.74 7.45 11.74
CA SER A 200 -6.74 6.53 12.27
C SER A 200 -7.34 5.40 13.11
N ASN A 201 -6.58 4.32 13.31
CA ASN A 201 -6.92 3.17 14.16
C ASN A 201 -8.20 2.43 13.72
N MET A 202 -8.38 2.24 12.42
CA MET A 202 -9.54 1.55 11.86
C MET A 202 -9.16 0.20 11.25
N LEU A 203 -10.04 -0.80 11.43
CA LEU A 203 -10.09 -1.98 10.58
C LEU A 203 -11.02 -1.67 9.40
N ILE A 204 -10.47 -1.74 8.18
CA ILE A 204 -11.15 -1.41 6.93
C ILE A 204 -11.34 -2.71 6.13
N TYR A 205 -12.57 -3.00 5.68
CA TYR A 205 -12.86 -4.24 4.97
C TYR A 205 -14.03 -4.11 4.01
N ASN A 206 -14.11 -4.99 3.03
CA ASN A 206 -15.11 -4.99 1.97
C ASN A 206 -15.03 -3.75 1.08
N PHE A 207 -16.17 -3.14 0.76
CA PHE A 207 -16.30 -2.05 -0.19
C PHE A 207 -16.65 -0.72 0.50
N TYR A 208 -15.95 0.34 0.12
CA TYR A 208 -16.28 1.72 0.49
C TYR A 208 -16.52 2.56 -0.76
N PRO A 209 -17.68 3.23 -0.86
CA PRO A 209 -17.99 4.11 -1.99
C PRO A 209 -17.00 5.28 -2.10
N LYS A 210 -16.88 5.84 -3.30
CA LYS A 210 -16.12 7.07 -3.54
C LYS A 210 -16.67 8.26 -2.76
N GLU A 211 -15.80 9.26 -2.51
CA GLU A 211 -16.20 10.56 -1.94
C GLU A 211 -16.84 10.46 -0.54
N LYS A 212 -16.28 9.62 0.31
CA LYS A 212 -16.75 9.44 1.69
C LYS A 212 -15.68 9.86 2.71
N PHE A 213 -16.15 10.30 3.87
CA PHE A 213 -15.33 10.43 5.05
C PHE A 213 -15.80 9.43 6.10
N VAL A 214 -15.02 8.39 6.32
CA VAL A 214 -15.33 7.29 7.22
C VAL A 214 -14.75 7.60 8.60
N LYS A 215 -15.60 7.65 9.60
CA LYS A 215 -15.27 7.97 10.99
C LYS A 215 -15.83 6.90 11.89
N PHE A 216 -15.17 6.67 13.01
CA PHE A 216 -15.75 5.91 14.11
C PHE A 216 -16.01 6.82 15.31
N LYS A 217 -16.95 6.43 16.18
CA LYS A 217 -17.18 7.07 17.48
C LYS A 217 -16.49 6.22 18.53
N GLN A 218 -15.57 6.82 19.27
CA GLN A 218 -14.93 6.17 20.41
C GLN A 218 -15.67 6.55 21.68
N ASN A 219 -16.14 5.56 22.44
CA ASN A 219 -16.66 5.78 23.78
C ASN A 219 -15.47 5.67 24.74
N ILE A 220 -15.23 6.74 25.50
CA ILE A 220 -14.17 6.79 26.51
C ILE A 220 -14.85 6.85 27.87
N GLU A 221 -14.51 5.91 28.74
CA GLU A 221 -14.89 5.92 30.13
C GLU A 221 -13.68 6.34 30.98
N MET A 222 -13.87 7.31 31.87
CA MET A 222 -12.87 7.74 32.82
C MET A 222 -13.32 7.30 34.19
N VAL A 223 -12.51 6.49 34.83
CA VAL A 223 -12.75 6.03 36.20
C VAL A 223 -11.67 6.59 37.11
N GLU A 224 -12.04 6.89 38.38
CA GLU A 224 -11.05 7.27 39.37
C GLU A 224 -10.10 6.11 39.63
N LYS A 225 -8.83 6.42 39.76
CA LYS A 225 -7.77 5.48 40.09
C LYS A 225 -7.08 5.94 41.35
N GLU A 226 -6.97 5.03 42.31
CA GLU A 226 -6.14 5.26 43.50
C GLU A 226 -4.72 5.66 43.06
N PRO A 227 -4.14 6.71 43.69
CA PRO A 227 -2.78 7.14 43.36
C PRO A 227 -1.78 6.03 43.71
N TYR A 228 -1.05 5.58 42.69
CA TYR A 228 0.05 4.65 42.90
C TYR A 228 1.29 5.43 43.34
N ILE A 229 1.65 5.26 44.62
CA ILE A 229 2.88 5.82 45.19
C ILE A 229 4.03 4.88 44.84
N PHE A 230 4.90 5.31 43.93
CA PHE A 230 6.12 4.59 43.55
C PHE A 230 7.10 4.68 44.73
N ASN A 231 7.18 3.64 45.55
CA ASN A 231 8.21 3.56 46.61
C ASN A 231 9.53 3.13 45.97
N ARG A 232 10.45 4.08 45.74
CA ARG A 232 11.78 3.81 45.15
C ARG A 232 12.64 2.85 45.95
N ASP A 233 12.27 2.58 47.23
CA ASP A 233 13.02 1.72 48.13
C ASP A 233 12.57 0.26 48.15
N ASP A 234 11.51 -0.08 47.40
CA ASP A 234 11.06 -1.47 47.27
C ASP A 234 11.96 -2.26 46.31
N LYS A 235 13.17 -2.60 46.79
CA LYS A 235 14.13 -3.51 46.12
C LYS A 235 13.77 -4.99 46.29
N SER A 236 12.55 -5.31 46.74
CA SER A 236 12.09 -6.69 46.81
C SER A 236 11.81 -7.20 45.38
N GLY A 237 12.88 -7.60 44.70
CA GLY A 237 12.82 -8.31 43.42
C GLY A 237 12.09 -9.63 43.56
N LYS A 238 10.78 -9.63 43.52
CA LYS A 238 10.02 -10.82 43.13
C LYS A 238 9.68 -10.68 41.66
N ARG A 239 10.47 -11.39 40.86
CA ARG A 239 10.15 -11.77 39.45
C ARG A 239 8.99 -12.75 39.45
#